data_a3fbd156c5ba3e990b4a35f140d0d160
#
_entry.id   a3fbd156c5ba3e990b4a35f140d0d160
#
_cell.length_a   1.000
_cell.length_b   1.000
_cell.length_c   1.000
_cell.angle_alpha   90.00
_cell.angle_beta   90.00
_cell.angle_gamma   90.00
#
_symmetry.space_group_name_H-M   'P 1'
#
loop_
_entity.id
_entity.type
_entity.pdbx_description
1 polymer ?
#
loop_
_entity_poly.entity_id
_entity_poly.type
_entity_poly.pdbx_seq_one_letter_code
_entity_poly.pdbx_strand_id
1 'polypeptide(L)'
;MAAAAFCCMTMTVVFTACSDDDSNKPGGDAPKTTYKYLHYADARDNMSAEESSQYKAYCWRLERKDKLQEPKNWRTCQGELTPNEESELFPDPDYEPSLEGLRQLNISGSSDLSAKELDWVKAEIEKLTDGPIYIIDVRGESHGLINGLHVSRYGANNWGNVGKTHAQIVAEEAAEIHAIKGQTIDIYSLSKNDNYQPTESGRSVTEATSAQTEEEACTERGLGYARFTVPDRAFPGDSELEAFVEFVQKLPANAWLHFHCQAGAGRTTQYMIFYDMMRNLSVPLKDIAYRQCLLGGNYLLYDGSAPGEDPVKAELCAEKAQMIPLFYQYIQENFPTGYKTKWSQWKRQFSDK
;
A
#
# COMPACT_ATOMS: atom_id res chain seq x y z
N MET A 1 23.10 -25.16 -3.93
CA MET A 1 22.09 -25.67 -3.02
C MET A 1 22.57 -25.40 -1.60
N ALA A 2 22.06 -24.34 -0.99
CA ALA A 2 22.21 -24.07 0.43
C ALA A 2 20.85 -23.56 0.89
N ALA A 3 20.10 -24.40 1.59
CA ALA A 3 18.84 -24.06 2.21
C ALA A 3 19.14 -23.27 3.48
N ALA A 4 18.78 -22.02 3.52
CA ALA A 4 18.79 -21.22 4.76
C ALA A 4 17.60 -21.68 5.60
N ALA A 5 17.89 -22.31 6.74
CA ALA A 5 16.89 -22.70 7.70
C ALA A 5 16.39 -21.47 8.46
N PHE A 6 15.16 -21.08 8.21
CA PHE A 6 14.44 -20.14 9.06
C PHE A 6 14.06 -20.85 10.36
N CYS A 7 14.54 -20.35 11.46
CA CYS A 7 14.16 -20.83 12.79
C CYS A 7 12.74 -20.37 13.10
N CYS A 8 11.76 -21.22 12.78
CA CYS A 8 10.34 -21.00 13.06
C CYS A 8 10.09 -21.39 14.53
N MET A 9 9.97 -20.41 15.42
CA MET A 9 9.38 -20.65 16.75
C MET A 9 7.86 -20.82 16.58
N THR A 10 7.43 -22.08 16.52
CA THR A 10 6.01 -22.42 16.58
C THR A 10 5.48 -22.23 17.98
N MET A 11 4.68 -21.18 18.20
CA MET A 11 3.77 -21.10 19.34
C MET A 11 2.37 -21.53 18.90
N THR A 12 1.93 -22.66 19.42
CA THR A 12 0.58 -23.18 19.22
C THR A 12 -0.40 -22.35 20.04
N VAL A 13 -1.29 -21.62 19.38
CA VAL A 13 -2.41 -20.94 20.05
C VAL A 13 -3.64 -21.83 19.93
N VAL A 14 -4.14 -22.29 21.07
CA VAL A 14 -5.39 -23.06 21.18
C VAL A 14 -6.55 -22.08 21.24
N PHE A 15 -7.43 -22.10 20.26
CA PHE A 15 -8.72 -21.42 20.33
C PHE A 15 -9.68 -22.25 21.16
N THR A 16 -10.10 -21.74 22.31
CA THR A 16 -11.24 -22.27 23.05
C THR A 16 -12.49 -21.47 22.69
N ALA A 17 -13.48 -22.16 22.14
CA ALA A 17 -14.81 -21.59 21.91
C ALA A 17 -15.48 -21.29 23.25
N CYS A 18 -16.02 -20.07 23.40
CA CYS A 18 -16.85 -19.70 24.54
C CYS A 18 -18.27 -20.26 24.36
N SER A 19 -18.69 -21.11 25.28
CA SER A 19 -20.11 -21.37 25.59
C SER A 19 -20.52 -20.42 26.71
N ASP A 20 -21.71 -19.81 26.53
CA ASP A 20 -22.36 -18.97 27.52
C ASP A 20 -22.59 -19.74 28.83
N ASP A 21 -22.17 -19.19 29.94
CA ASP A 21 -22.90 -19.38 31.21
C ASP A 21 -22.63 -18.22 32.19
N ASP A 22 -23.73 -17.78 32.77
CA ASP A 22 -23.90 -16.65 33.68
C ASP A 22 -23.28 -16.91 35.05
N SER A 23 -22.38 -16.04 35.56
CA SER A 23 -22.34 -15.75 36.98
C SER A 23 -21.45 -14.54 37.34
N ASN A 24 -22.12 -13.56 37.83
CA ASN A 24 -21.74 -12.31 38.47
C ASN A 24 -20.54 -12.44 39.45
N LYS A 25 -19.38 -11.82 39.14
CA LYS A 25 -18.35 -11.40 40.14
C LYS A 25 -17.66 -10.11 39.68
N PRO A 26 -17.49 -9.09 40.54
CA PRO A 26 -16.78 -7.86 40.20
C PRO A 26 -15.28 -8.03 40.29
N GLY A 27 -14.53 -7.50 39.30
CA GLY A 27 -13.10 -7.24 39.39
C GLY A 27 -12.20 -8.33 38.82
N GLY A 28 -12.36 -8.66 37.53
CA GLY A 28 -11.30 -9.31 36.77
C GLY A 28 -10.91 -8.39 35.63
N ASP A 29 -9.63 -8.05 35.50
CA ASP A 29 -9.10 -7.36 34.35
C ASP A 29 -9.52 -8.16 33.08
N ALA A 30 -10.16 -7.51 32.13
CA ALA A 30 -10.44 -8.12 30.83
C ALA A 30 -9.12 -8.63 30.23
N PRO A 31 -9.09 -9.81 29.58
CA PRO A 31 -7.87 -10.34 29.00
C PRO A 31 -7.29 -9.28 28.06
N LYS A 32 -6.05 -8.85 28.33
CA LYS A 32 -5.35 -7.88 27.48
C LYS A 32 -5.22 -8.48 26.08
N THR A 33 -5.82 -7.84 25.10
CA THR A 33 -5.65 -8.24 23.70
C THR A 33 -4.20 -8.00 23.29
N THR A 34 -3.47 -9.06 23.02
CA THR A 34 -2.08 -8.98 22.55
C THR A 34 -2.09 -8.78 21.05
N TYR A 35 -1.47 -7.70 20.58
CA TYR A 35 -1.34 -7.41 19.15
C TYR A 35 0.00 -7.94 18.64
N LYS A 36 0.00 -9.14 18.04
CA LYS A 36 1.20 -9.81 17.52
C LYS A 36 1.98 -8.91 16.54
N TYR A 37 1.28 -8.16 15.71
CA TYR A 37 1.90 -7.41 14.61
C TYR A 37 2.18 -5.94 14.94
N LEU A 38 1.99 -5.51 16.17
CA LEU A 38 2.11 -4.10 16.58
C LEU A 38 3.45 -3.44 16.21
N HIS A 39 4.52 -4.22 16.19
CA HIS A 39 5.89 -3.77 15.93
C HIS A 39 6.52 -4.32 14.65
N TYR A 40 5.75 -5.00 13.79
CA TYR A 40 6.30 -5.60 12.56
C TYR A 40 6.75 -4.53 11.57
N ALA A 41 5.98 -3.45 11.40
CA ALA A 41 6.38 -2.33 10.58
C ALA A 41 7.64 -1.66 11.13
N ASP A 42 7.72 -1.43 12.43
CA ASP A 42 8.91 -0.87 13.09
C ASP A 42 10.15 -1.75 12.87
N ALA A 43 10.00 -3.08 12.93
CA ALA A 43 11.10 -4.01 12.68
C ALA A 43 11.60 -3.92 11.23
N ARG A 44 10.69 -3.77 10.26
CA ARG A 44 11.08 -3.57 8.84
C ARG A 44 11.79 -2.24 8.61
N ASP A 45 11.27 -1.16 9.20
CA ASP A 45 11.84 0.19 9.06
C ASP A 45 13.22 0.30 9.70
N ASN A 46 13.51 -0.53 10.71
CA ASN A 46 14.77 -0.54 11.45
C ASN A 46 15.68 -1.73 11.08
N MET A 47 15.44 -2.43 9.96
CA MET A 47 16.35 -3.46 9.49
C MET A 47 17.77 -2.93 9.29
N SER A 48 18.74 -3.66 9.80
CA SER A 48 20.16 -3.37 9.56
C SER A 48 20.53 -3.57 8.09
N ALA A 49 21.65 -3.01 7.66
CA ALA A 49 22.18 -3.22 6.31
C ALA A 49 22.48 -4.69 5.99
N GLU A 50 22.84 -5.50 7.00
CA GLU A 50 23.04 -6.93 6.86
C GLU A 50 21.71 -7.67 6.61
N GLU A 51 20.70 -7.43 7.43
CA GLU A 51 19.37 -8.03 7.31
C GLU A 51 18.68 -7.65 6.00
N SER A 52 18.77 -6.39 5.58
CA SER A 52 18.16 -5.88 4.35
C SER A 52 18.91 -6.29 3.08
N SER A 53 20.17 -6.75 3.18
CA SER A 53 21.01 -7.10 2.03
C SER A 53 20.39 -8.19 1.12
N GLN A 54 19.62 -9.11 1.69
CA GLN A 54 18.91 -10.16 0.95
C GLN A 54 17.83 -9.62 -0.01
N TYR A 55 17.35 -8.40 0.21
CA TYR A 55 16.33 -7.73 -0.60
C TYR A 55 16.91 -6.75 -1.61
N LYS A 56 18.24 -6.57 -1.63
CA LYS A 56 18.90 -5.60 -2.49
C LYS A 56 18.46 -5.73 -3.94
N ALA A 57 18.07 -4.60 -4.52
CA ALA A 57 17.67 -4.54 -5.92
C ALA A 57 18.84 -4.88 -6.86
N TYR A 58 18.57 -5.64 -7.92
CA TYR A 58 19.60 -6.16 -8.82
C TYR A 58 19.36 -5.84 -10.30
N CYS A 59 18.17 -5.37 -10.70
CA CYS A 59 17.92 -4.97 -12.08
C CYS A 59 16.87 -3.86 -12.18
N TRP A 60 16.78 -3.23 -13.35
CA TRP A 60 15.66 -2.38 -13.74
C TRP A 60 14.58 -3.26 -14.35
N ARG A 61 13.37 -3.22 -13.79
CA ARG A 61 12.19 -3.94 -14.27
C ARG A 61 11.29 -2.99 -15.05
N LEU A 62 10.84 -3.41 -16.25
CA LEU A 62 9.77 -2.74 -16.96
C LEU A 62 8.43 -3.01 -16.27
N GLU A 63 7.81 -1.96 -15.80
CA GLU A 63 6.47 -2.02 -15.21
C GLU A 63 5.40 -1.70 -16.24
N ARG A 64 5.55 -0.55 -16.91
CA ARG A 64 4.57 -0.05 -17.87
C ARG A 64 5.23 0.41 -19.15
N LYS A 65 4.65 0.02 -20.29
CA LYS A 65 5.00 0.59 -21.59
C LYS A 65 4.30 1.94 -21.76
N ASP A 66 4.98 2.89 -22.39
CA ASP A 66 4.43 4.25 -22.59
C ASP A 66 3.33 4.26 -23.64
N LYS A 67 2.09 4.05 -23.23
CA LYS A 67 0.88 4.03 -24.05
C LYS A 67 -0.20 4.88 -23.42
N LEU A 68 -0.90 5.67 -24.25
CA LEU A 68 -2.10 6.39 -23.82
C LEU A 68 -3.26 5.39 -23.70
N GLN A 69 -3.53 4.93 -22.51
CA GLN A 69 -4.54 3.92 -22.21
C GLN A 69 -4.94 3.98 -20.75
N GLU A 70 -6.07 3.37 -20.42
CA GLU A 70 -6.48 3.12 -19.06
C GLU A 70 -5.43 2.24 -18.34
N PRO A 71 -4.93 2.65 -17.15
CA PRO A 71 -4.04 1.83 -16.35
C PRO A 71 -4.78 0.61 -15.77
N LYS A 72 -4.04 -0.45 -15.46
CA LYS A 72 -4.63 -1.64 -14.83
C LYS A 72 -5.27 -1.29 -13.50
N ASN A 73 -6.35 -2.00 -13.18
CA ASN A 73 -7.09 -1.85 -11.92
C ASN A 73 -7.54 -0.41 -11.65
N TRP A 74 -7.81 0.35 -12.73
CA TRP A 74 -8.43 1.66 -12.63
C TRP A 74 -9.81 1.55 -11.99
N ARG A 75 -10.05 2.40 -11.01
CA ARG A 75 -11.33 2.52 -10.33
C ARG A 75 -11.49 3.90 -9.70
N THR A 76 -12.72 4.32 -9.51
CA THR A 76 -13.05 5.58 -8.85
C THR A 76 -14.10 5.34 -7.76
N CYS A 77 -14.19 6.23 -6.78
CA CYS A 77 -15.25 6.20 -5.78
C CYS A 77 -16.66 6.36 -6.37
N GLN A 78 -16.77 6.74 -7.64
CA GLN A 78 -18.03 6.87 -8.38
C GLN A 78 -18.35 5.63 -9.23
N GLY A 79 -17.42 4.66 -9.31
CA GLY A 79 -17.60 3.41 -10.04
C GLY A 79 -18.67 2.50 -9.45
N GLU A 80 -19.17 1.55 -10.22
CA GLU A 80 -20.09 0.52 -9.73
C GLU A 80 -19.39 -0.41 -8.75
N LEU A 81 -20.13 -0.90 -7.75
CA LEU A 81 -19.65 -1.93 -6.85
C LEU A 81 -19.91 -3.29 -7.48
N THR A 82 -18.84 -4.02 -7.79
CA THR A 82 -18.93 -5.32 -8.46
C THR A 82 -18.07 -6.35 -7.71
N PRO A 83 -18.61 -7.55 -7.41
CA PRO A 83 -17.80 -8.63 -6.87
C PRO A 83 -16.61 -8.96 -7.78
N ASN A 84 -15.46 -9.24 -7.17
CA ASN A 84 -14.22 -9.65 -7.83
C ASN A 84 -13.64 -10.88 -7.11
N GLU A 85 -12.49 -11.40 -7.54
CA GLU A 85 -11.86 -12.57 -6.92
C GLU A 85 -11.61 -12.41 -5.41
N GLU A 86 -11.30 -11.21 -4.95
CA GLU A 86 -11.04 -10.93 -3.53
C GLU A 86 -12.32 -10.93 -2.69
N SER A 87 -13.51 -10.74 -3.31
CA SER A 87 -14.79 -10.83 -2.59
C SER A 87 -15.15 -12.25 -2.17
N GLU A 88 -14.51 -13.28 -2.74
CA GLU A 88 -14.61 -14.66 -2.26
C GLU A 88 -14.05 -14.83 -0.84
N LEU A 89 -13.20 -13.88 -0.40
CA LEU A 89 -12.63 -13.86 0.95
C LEU A 89 -13.54 -13.18 1.99
N PHE A 90 -14.70 -12.68 1.59
CA PHE A 90 -15.63 -12.06 2.52
C PHE A 90 -16.17 -13.08 3.51
N PRO A 91 -16.16 -12.80 4.82
CA PRO A 91 -16.79 -13.66 5.82
C PRO A 91 -18.31 -13.71 5.69
N ASP A 92 -18.92 -12.74 5.00
CA ASP A 92 -20.35 -12.62 4.74
C ASP A 92 -20.54 -12.12 3.29
N PRO A 93 -20.63 -13.04 2.32
CA PRO A 93 -20.71 -12.69 0.89
C PRO A 93 -21.97 -11.92 0.49
N ASP A 94 -23.07 -12.08 1.25
CA ASP A 94 -24.36 -11.43 0.97
C ASP A 94 -24.49 -10.06 1.65
N TYR A 95 -23.42 -9.58 2.31
CA TYR A 95 -23.44 -8.31 3.01
C TYR A 95 -23.39 -7.12 2.03
N GLU A 96 -24.38 -6.25 2.15
CA GLU A 96 -24.44 -4.99 1.40
C GLU A 96 -23.83 -3.85 2.23
N PRO A 97 -22.63 -3.33 1.85
CA PRO A 97 -22.00 -2.27 2.62
C PRO A 97 -22.69 -0.92 2.42
N SER A 98 -22.67 -0.08 3.45
CA SER A 98 -23.10 1.32 3.36
C SER A 98 -22.29 2.10 2.31
N LEU A 99 -23.00 2.88 1.50
CA LEU A 99 -22.42 3.79 0.51
C LEU A 99 -22.34 5.24 1.03
N GLU A 100 -22.67 5.46 2.30
CA GLU A 100 -22.63 6.79 2.92
C GLU A 100 -21.24 7.42 2.72
N GLY A 101 -21.20 8.62 2.13
CA GLY A 101 -19.99 9.39 1.88
C GLY A 101 -19.06 8.84 0.81
N LEU A 102 -19.28 7.62 0.26
CA LEU A 102 -18.36 6.99 -0.72
C LEU A 102 -18.18 7.86 -1.96
N ARG A 103 -19.29 8.32 -2.54
CA ARG A 103 -19.29 9.08 -3.80
C ARG A 103 -18.67 10.48 -3.68
N GLN A 104 -18.55 10.99 -2.45
CA GLN A 104 -17.98 12.31 -2.12
C GLN A 104 -16.49 12.26 -1.74
N LEU A 105 -15.87 11.09 -1.76
CA LEU A 105 -14.45 10.96 -1.39
C LEU A 105 -13.51 11.68 -2.36
N ASN A 106 -13.89 11.83 -3.63
CA ASN A 106 -13.03 12.34 -4.69
C ASN A 106 -11.72 11.54 -4.78
N ILE A 107 -11.84 10.23 -4.89
CA ILE A 107 -10.69 9.32 -5.01
C ILE A 107 -10.80 8.40 -6.20
N SER A 108 -9.64 7.98 -6.68
CA SER A 108 -9.45 6.92 -7.66
C SER A 108 -8.21 6.11 -7.33
N GLY A 109 -8.06 4.96 -7.95
CA GLY A 109 -6.88 4.13 -7.78
C GLY A 109 -6.57 3.30 -9.02
N SER A 110 -5.29 2.98 -9.22
CA SER A 110 -4.82 2.11 -10.30
C SER A 110 -3.48 1.45 -9.97
N SER A 111 -2.94 0.69 -10.95
CA SER A 111 -1.52 0.34 -10.99
C SER A 111 -0.66 1.58 -11.21
N ASP A 112 0.66 1.41 -11.11
CA ASP A 112 1.67 2.39 -11.54
C ASP A 112 1.45 2.90 -12.98
N LEU A 113 2.01 4.06 -13.29
CA LEU A 113 1.65 4.86 -14.46
C LEU A 113 2.88 5.17 -15.32
N SER A 114 2.83 4.87 -16.62
CA SER A 114 3.73 5.45 -17.61
C SER A 114 3.42 6.94 -17.81
N ALA A 115 4.29 7.67 -18.52
CA ALA A 115 4.06 9.08 -18.81
C ALA A 115 2.71 9.34 -19.50
N LYS A 116 2.33 8.51 -20.47
CA LYS A 116 1.04 8.62 -21.16
C LYS A 116 -0.14 8.13 -20.34
N GLU A 117 0.05 7.17 -19.44
CA GLU A 117 -1.00 6.78 -18.50
C GLU A 117 -1.26 7.87 -17.46
N LEU A 118 -0.25 8.66 -17.04
CA LEU A 118 -0.45 9.89 -16.25
C LEU A 118 -1.32 10.91 -17.01
N ASP A 119 -1.07 11.10 -18.30
CA ASP A 119 -1.89 11.99 -19.14
C ASP A 119 -3.33 11.49 -19.23
N TRP A 120 -3.53 10.18 -19.38
CA TRP A 120 -4.86 9.56 -19.42
C TRP A 120 -5.59 9.73 -18.08
N VAL A 121 -4.93 9.42 -16.95
CA VAL A 121 -5.50 9.53 -15.59
C VAL A 121 -5.91 10.98 -15.31
N LYS A 122 -5.05 11.94 -15.64
CA LYS A 122 -5.36 13.38 -15.52
C LYS A 122 -6.63 13.73 -16.27
N ALA A 123 -6.70 13.35 -17.55
CA ALA A 123 -7.84 13.68 -18.42
C ALA A 123 -9.16 13.02 -17.95
N GLU A 124 -9.11 11.82 -17.36
CA GLU A 124 -10.31 11.19 -16.81
C GLU A 124 -10.78 11.85 -15.50
N ILE A 125 -9.83 12.23 -14.63
CA ILE A 125 -10.18 12.89 -13.37
C ILE A 125 -10.69 14.32 -13.61
N GLU A 126 -10.14 15.05 -14.55
CA GLU A 126 -10.61 16.40 -14.94
C GLU A 126 -12.07 16.42 -15.43
N LYS A 127 -12.65 15.29 -15.82
CA LYS A 127 -14.08 15.17 -16.11
C LYS A 127 -14.95 15.08 -14.86
N LEU A 128 -14.34 14.78 -13.71
CA LEU A 128 -15.03 14.48 -12.45
C LEU A 128 -14.88 15.62 -11.41
N THR A 129 -13.88 16.48 -11.56
CA THR A 129 -13.58 17.55 -10.60
C THR A 129 -12.92 18.76 -11.26
N ASP A 130 -13.20 19.96 -10.72
CA ASP A 130 -12.45 21.19 -11.00
C ASP A 130 -11.38 21.46 -9.93
N GLY A 131 -11.25 20.57 -8.95
CA GLY A 131 -10.29 20.69 -7.85
C GLY A 131 -8.86 20.25 -8.24
N PRO A 132 -7.88 20.54 -7.36
CA PRO A 132 -6.52 20.08 -7.60
C PRO A 132 -6.45 18.56 -7.52
N ILE A 133 -5.69 17.95 -8.44
CA ILE A 133 -5.47 16.51 -8.54
C ILE A 133 -4.10 16.19 -7.94
N TYR A 134 -4.06 15.22 -7.03
CA TYR A 134 -2.84 14.70 -6.43
C TYR A 134 -2.65 13.23 -6.82
N ILE A 135 -1.47 12.89 -7.29
CA ILE A 135 -1.01 11.51 -7.43
C ILE A 135 -0.41 11.07 -6.09
N ILE A 136 -0.93 9.98 -5.55
CA ILE A 136 -0.53 9.43 -4.26
C ILE A 136 0.18 8.10 -4.50
N ASP A 137 1.49 8.17 -4.51
CA ASP A 137 2.37 7.01 -4.64
C ASP A 137 2.57 6.32 -3.29
N VAL A 138 2.20 5.04 -3.21
CA VAL A 138 2.33 4.24 -1.98
C VAL A 138 3.35 3.11 -2.13
N ARG A 139 4.45 3.38 -2.85
CA ARG A 139 5.51 2.42 -3.17
C ARG A 139 6.78 2.67 -2.34
N GLY A 140 7.30 1.62 -1.71
CA GLY A 140 8.60 1.65 -1.04
C GLY A 140 9.79 1.43 -1.97
N GLU A 141 9.58 0.71 -3.09
CA GLU A 141 10.61 0.43 -4.09
C GLU A 141 10.95 1.65 -4.95
N SER A 142 12.23 1.84 -5.27
CA SER A 142 12.69 2.91 -6.17
C SER A 142 12.19 2.71 -7.60
N HIS A 143 11.69 3.77 -8.22
CA HIS A 143 11.11 3.73 -9.56
C HIS A 143 11.16 5.11 -10.23
N GLY A 144 10.81 5.16 -11.51
CA GLY A 144 10.74 6.40 -12.28
C GLY A 144 10.41 6.17 -13.74
N LEU A 145 10.51 7.23 -14.53
CA LEU A 145 10.14 7.23 -15.93
C LEU A 145 11.40 7.37 -16.80
N ILE A 146 11.66 6.36 -17.64
CA ILE A 146 12.74 6.38 -18.63
C ILE A 146 12.12 6.31 -20.02
N ASN A 147 12.32 7.38 -20.83
CA ASN A 147 11.67 7.54 -22.13
C ASN A 147 10.13 7.38 -22.05
N GLY A 148 9.53 7.81 -20.95
CA GLY A 148 8.11 7.62 -20.67
C GLY A 148 7.71 6.25 -20.16
N LEU A 149 8.57 5.23 -20.27
CA LEU A 149 8.35 3.89 -19.71
C LEU A 149 8.43 3.99 -18.18
N HIS A 150 7.49 3.38 -17.45
CA HIS A 150 7.63 3.23 -16.01
C HIS A 150 8.51 2.04 -15.69
N VAL A 151 9.55 2.27 -14.92
CA VAL A 151 10.53 1.25 -14.48
C VAL A 151 10.74 1.29 -12.99
N SER A 152 11.11 0.15 -12.40
CA SER A 152 11.47 0.07 -10.98
C SER A 152 12.75 -0.73 -10.74
N ARG A 153 13.43 -0.42 -9.64
CA ARG A 153 14.53 -1.24 -9.11
C ARG A 153 13.94 -2.48 -8.46
N TYR A 154 14.14 -3.63 -9.08
CA TYR A 154 13.58 -4.89 -8.59
C TYR A 154 14.57 -5.68 -7.73
N GLY A 155 14.11 -6.11 -6.59
CA GLY A 155 14.76 -7.03 -5.67
C GLY A 155 13.72 -7.99 -5.05
N ALA A 156 14.17 -8.92 -4.24
CA ALA A 156 13.27 -9.88 -3.61
C ALA A 156 12.13 -9.17 -2.87
N ASN A 157 10.90 -9.61 -3.07
CA ASN A 157 9.67 -9.06 -2.51
C ASN A 157 9.39 -7.57 -2.82
N ASN A 158 10.11 -6.93 -3.76
CA ASN A 158 10.14 -5.46 -3.93
C ASN A 158 10.58 -4.70 -2.66
N TRP A 159 11.41 -5.30 -1.81
CA TRP A 159 11.83 -4.75 -0.52
C TRP A 159 13.23 -4.14 -0.55
N GLY A 160 13.72 -3.74 -1.72
CA GLY A 160 15.08 -3.21 -1.90
C GLY A 160 15.43 -1.99 -1.04
N ASN A 161 14.45 -1.34 -0.44
CA ASN A 161 14.61 -0.15 0.39
C ASN A 161 14.21 -0.33 1.87
N VAL A 162 13.89 -1.55 2.32
CA VAL A 162 13.65 -1.79 3.76
C VAL A 162 14.87 -1.41 4.60
N GLY A 163 14.64 -0.84 5.77
CA GLY A 163 15.69 -0.31 6.65
C GLY A 163 16.20 1.09 6.27
N LYS A 164 15.62 1.72 5.23
CA LYS A 164 15.91 3.12 4.87
C LYS A 164 14.75 4.03 5.27
N THR A 165 15.08 5.25 5.64
CA THR A 165 14.07 6.30 5.85
C THR A 165 13.48 6.78 4.53
N HIS A 166 12.27 7.34 4.58
CA HIS A 166 11.62 7.99 3.44
C HIS A 166 12.56 8.96 2.70
N ALA A 167 13.23 9.84 3.44
CA ALA A 167 14.14 10.82 2.85
C ALA A 167 15.34 10.17 2.11
N GLN A 168 15.88 9.07 2.65
CA GLN A 168 16.94 8.32 1.98
C GLN A 168 16.44 7.68 0.69
N ILE A 169 15.24 7.04 0.73
CA ILE A 169 14.65 6.39 -0.44
C ILE A 169 14.45 7.39 -1.58
N VAL A 170 13.81 8.52 -1.30
CA VAL A 170 13.52 9.55 -2.31
C VAL A 170 14.81 10.16 -2.88
N ALA A 171 15.79 10.47 -2.02
CA ALA A 171 17.04 11.07 -2.46
C ALA A 171 17.90 10.10 -3.32
N GLU A 172 18.00 8.83 -2.91
CA GLU A 172 18.73 7.81 -3.66
C GLU A 172 18.06 7.51 -4.99
N GLU A 173 16.74 7.41 -5.02
CA GLU A 173 15.96 7.21 -6.24
C GLU A 173 16.20 8.35 -7.24
N ALA A 174 16.04 9.59 -6.80
CA ALA A 174 16.27 10.75 -7.67
C ALA A 174 17.69 10.75 -8.24
N ALA A 175 18.69 10.45 -7.41
CA ALA A 175 20.08 10.36 -7.85
C ALA A 175 20.29 9.24 -8.88
N GLU A 176 19.71 8.03 -8.67
CA GLU A 176 19.80 6.92 -9.62
C GLU A 176 19.10 7.25 -10.95
N ILE A 177 17.88 7.79 -10.90
CA ILE A 177 17.11 8.14 -12.10
C ILE A 177 17.83 9.22 -12.92
N HIS A 178 18.30 10.29 -12.28
CA HIS A 178 19.00 11.36 -12.99
C HIS A 178 20.32 10.89 -13.59
N ALA A 179 21.04 9.97 -12.92
CA ALA A 179 22.29 9.42 -13.42
C ALA A 179 22.13 8.57 -14.69
N ILE A 180 20.93 8.02 -14.93
CA ILE A 180 20.64 7.19 -16.11
C ILE A 180 20.54 8.02 -17.40
N LYS A 181 20.16 9.30 -17.31
CA LYS A 181 19.97 10.16 -18.49
C LYS A 181 21.24 10.23 -19.35
N GLY A 182 21.11 9.88 -20.61
CA GLY A 182 22.21 9.79 -21.57
C GLY A 182 23.01 8.48 -21.49
N GLN A 183 22.61 7.54 -20.64
CA GLN A 183 23.23 6.21 -20.55
C GLN A 183 22.45 5.18 -21.35
N THR A 184 23.15 4.10 -21.72
CA THR A 184 22.51 2.88 -22.21
C THR A 184 22.35 1.90 -21.06
N ILE A 185 21.15 1.47 -20.79
CA ILE A 185 20.83 0.58 -19.67
C ILE A 185 20.03 -0.63 -20.13
N ASP A 186 20.07 -1.68 -19.33
CA ASP A 186 19.25 -2.87 -19.48
C ASP A 186 17.97 -2.77 -18.65
N ILE A 187 16.84 -2.92 -19.33
CA ILE A 187 15.52 -2.98 -18.69
C ILE A 187 14.94 -4.38 -18.95
N TYR A 188 14.45 -5.05 -17.91
CA TYR A 188 13.98 -6.42 -17.99
C TYR A 188 12.45 -6.51 -17.83
N SER A 189 11.81 -7.26 -18.72
CA SER A 189 10.46 -7.77 -18.51
C SER A 189 10.56 -9.06 -17.70
N LEU A 190 10.23 -9.01 -16.42
CA LEU A 190 10.31 -10.17 -15.53
C LEU A 190 9.02 -10.98 -15.56
N SER A 191 9.12 -12.31 -15.53
CA SER A 191 7.98 -13.22 -15.54
C SER A 191 8.00 -14.19 -14.36
N LYS A 192 6.81 -14.68 -13.97
CA LYS A 192 6.67 -15.73 -12.95
C LYS A 192 7.34 -17.03 -13.40
N ASN A 193 7.32 -17.33 -14.72
CA ASN A 193 7.93 -18.55 -15.26
C ASN A 193 9.44 -18.57 -15.06
N ASP A 194 10.09 -17.43 -15.02
CA ASP A 194 11.52 -17.26 -14.78
C ASP A 194 11.84 -16.97 -13.30
N ASN A 195 10.90 -17.21 -12.40
CA ASN A 195 11.00 -16.83 -10.97
C ASN A 195 11.38 -15.36 -10.77
N TYR A 196 10.89 -14.48 -11.65
CA TYR A 196 11.23 -13.06 -11.69
C TYR A 196 12.74 -12.78 -11.80
N GLN A 197 13.51 -13.69 -12.38
CA GLN A 197 14.93 -13.48 -12.68
C GLN A 197 15.09 -12.79 -14.04
N PRO A 198 16.08 -11.90 -14.20
CA PRO A 198 16.39 -11.28 -15.48
C PRO A 198 16.91 -12.36 -16.46
N THR A 199 16.33 -12.37 -17.65
CA THR A 199 16.73 -13.29 -18.75
C THR A 199 17.05 -12.49 -20.01
N GLU A 200 17.87 -13.08 -20.91
CA GLU A 200 18.17 -12.43 -22.19
C GLU A 200 16.92 -12.22 -23.06
N SER A 201 15.94 -13.12 -22.98
CA SER A 201 14.66 -12.98 -23.70
C SER A 201 13.79 -11.85 -23.19
N GLY A 202 13.92 -11.49 -21.91
CA GLY A 202 13.21 -10.37 -21.29
C GLY A 202 13.98 -9.05 -21.33
N ARG A 203 15.23 -9.05 -21.79
CA ARG A 203 16.11 -7.89 -21.80
C ARG A 203 15.79 -6.93 -22.94
N SER A 204 15.78 -5.65 -22.62
CA SER A 204 15.72 -4.54 -23.58
C SER A 204 16.85 -3.58 -23.31
N VAL A 205 17.76 -3.44 -24.27
CA VAL A 205 18.82 -2.44 -24.20
C VAL A 205 18.22 -1.09 -24.62
N THR A 206 18.26 -0.11 -23.73
CA THR A 206 17.57 1.18 -23.90
C THR A 206 18.53 2.33 -23.70
N GLU A 207 18.63 3.21 -24.72
CA GLU A 207 19.26 4.52 -24.56
C GLU A 207 18.29 5.46 -23.84
N ALA A 208 18.63 5.92 -22.66
CA ALA A 208 17.80 6.79 -21.82
C ALA A 208 17.93 8.25 -22.29
N THR A 209 17.16 8.63 -23.30
CA THR A 209 17.12 10.02 -23.81
C THR A 209 16.42 10.96 -22.84
N SER A 210 15.48 10.44 -22.04
CA SER A 210 14.88 11.12 -20.88
C SER A 210 14.83 10.19 -19.68
N ALA A 211 15.00 10.76 -18.50
CA ALA A 211 14.84 10.08 -17.22
C ALA A 211 14.33 11.10 -16.20
N GLN A 212 13.24 10.75 -15.51
CA GLN A 212 12.51 11.62 -14.57
C GLN A 212 12.04 10.80 -13.38
N THR A 213 12.00 11.41 -12.19
CA THR A 213 11.22 10.89 -11.08
C THR A 213 9.72 11.01 -11.41
N GLU A 214 8.89 10.28 -10.70
CA GLU A 214 7.43 10.40 -10.89
C GLU A 214 6.93 11.77 -10.41
N GLU A 215 7.50 12.33 -9.35
CA GLU A 215 7.20 13.69 -8.88
C GLU A 215 7.45 14.75 -9.95
N GLU A 216 8.59 14.67 -10.66
CA GLU A 216 8.89 15.58 -11.77
C GLU A 216 7.86 15.44 -12.89
N ALA A 217 7.51 14.21 -13.27
CA ALA A 217 6.54 13.96 -14.32
C ALA A 217 5.13 14.45 -13.95
N CYS A 218 4.74 14.34 -12.69
CA CYS A 218 3.48 14.88 -12.16
C CYS A 218 3.50 16.41 -12.17
N THR A 219 4.58 17.01 -11.70
CA THR A 219 4.76 18.48 -11.64
C THR A 219 4.69 19.12 -13.01
N GLU A 220 5.33 18.53 -14.03
CA GLU A 220 5.27 18.98 -15.43
C GLU A 220 3.82 19.00 -15.99
N ARG A 221 2.94 18.18 -15.43
CA ARG A 221 1.52 18.10 -15.80
C ARG A 221 0.61 18.96 -14.96
N GLY A 222 1.15 19.71 -14.00
CA GLY A 222 0.38 20.51 -13.06
C GLY A 222 -0.38 19.66 -12.04
N LEU A 223 0.05 18.41 -11.82
CA LEU A 223 -0.46 17.51 -10.79
C LEU A 223 0.31 17.72 -9.48
N GLY A 224 -0.38 17.65 -8.35
CA GLY A 224 0.26 17.45 -7.05
C GLY A 224 0.81 16.04 -6.94
N TYR A 225 1.82 15.86 -6.10
CA TYR A 225 2.39 14.55 -5.81
C TYR A 225 2.64 14.40 -4.32
N ALA A 226 2.35 13.23 -3.79
CA ALA A 226 2.75 12.83 -2.44
C ALA A 226 3.11 11.35 -2.44
N ARG A 227 4.22 11.02 -1.77
CA ARG A 227 4.70 9.65 -1.67
C ARG A 227 4.71 9.17 -0.23
N PHE A 228 4.31 7.90 -0.04
CA PHE A 228 4.40 7.16 1.20
C PHE A 228 5.12 5.84 0.93
N THR A 229 6.34 5.70 1.47
CA THR A 229 7.26 4.62 1.11
C THR A 229 6.94 3.32 1.83
N VAL A 230 5.92 2.61 1.36
CA VAL A 230 5.44 1.35 1.97
C VAL A 230 6.05 0.14 1.28
N PRO A 231 6.72 -0.77 2.01
CA PRO A 231 7.19 -2.05 1.47
C PRO A 231 6.04 -2.87 0.87
N ASP A 232 6.31 -3.56 -0.25
CA ASP A 232 5.25 -4.28 -0.96
C ASP A 232 4.52 -5.27 -0.06
N ARG A 233 3.19 -5.30 -0.14
CA ARG A 233 2.24 -6.13 0.64
C ARG A 233 2.19 -5.84 2.15
N ALA A 234 3.05 -5.01 2.71
CA ALA A 234 3.15 -4.76 4.15
C ALA A 234 2.14 -3.72 4.66
N PHE A 235 1.96 -3.68 5.96
CA PHE A 235 1.35 -2.54 6.65
C PHE A 235 2.40 -1.41 6.76
N PRO A 236 2.01 -0.12 6.62
CA PRO A 236 2.94 1.01 6.67
C PRO A 236 3.63 1.17 8.03
N GLY A 237 4.84 1.71 8.00
CA GLY A 237 5.54 2.17 9.21
C GLY A 237 4.86 3.37 9.88
N ASP A 238 5.25 3.64 11.11
CA ASP A 238 4.66 4.71 11.91
C ASP A 238 4.80 6.09 11.26
N SER A 239 5.99 6.38 10.73
CA SER A 239 6.28 7.65 10.07
C SER A 239 5.41 7.87 8.82
N GLU A 240 5.15 6.82 8.05
CA GLU A 240 4.35 6.89 6.83
C GLU A 240 2.86 7.12 7.16
N LEU A 241 2.33 6.46 8.20
CA LEU A 241 0.97 6.69 8.66
C LEU A 241 0.78 8.11 9.22
N GLU A 242 1.72 8.60 10.01
CA GLU A 242 1.67 9.94 10.58
C GLU A 242 1.77 11.00 9.49
N ALA A 243 2.68 10.81 8.52
CA ALA A 243 2.80 11.69 7.36
C ALA A 243 1.51 11.70 6.51
N PHE A 244 0.86 10.54 6.33
CA PHE A 244 -0.41 10.45 5.62
C PHE A 244 -1.53 11.21 6.34
N VAL A 245 -1.65 11.02 7.67
CA VAL A 245 -2.65 11.75 8.46
C VAL A 245 -2.44 13.27 8.35
N GLU A 246 -1.19 13.73 8.48
CA GLU A 246 -0.86 15.16 8.33
C GLU A 246 -1.14 15.69 6.92
N PHE A 247 -0.85 14.91 5.89
CA PHE A 247 -1.14 15.26 4.51
C PHE A 247 -2.64 15.43 4.30
N VAL A 248 -3.46 14.46 4.73
CA VAL A 248 -4.92 14.51 4.59
C VAL A 248 -5.53 15.72 5.32
N GLN A 249 -4.99 16.09 6.48
CA GLN A 249 -5.46 17.27 7.22
C GLN A 249 -5.21 18.61 6.48
N LYS A 250 -4.22 18.65 5.60
CA LYS A 250 -3.82 19.88 4.87
C LYS A 250 -4.43 19.98 3.47
N LEU A 251 -5.15 18.95 3.03
CA LEU A 251 -5.73 18.92 1.69
C LEU A 251 -6.84 19.96 1.52
N PRO A 252 -6.92 20.61 0.34
CA PRO A 252 -8.11 21.35 -0.05
C PRO A 252 -9.34 20.45 -0.05
N ALA A 253 -10.50 21.00 0.36
CA ALA A 253 -11.73 20.22 0.51
C ALA A 253 -12.21 19.56 -0.79
N ASN A 254 -11.90 20.18 -1.95
CA ASN A 254 -12.24 19.67 -3.28
C ASN A 254 -11.08 18.95 -4.00
N ALA A 255 -10.00 18.59 -3.29
CA ALA A 255 -8.90 17.84 -3.88
C ALA A 255 -9.37 16.45 -4.32
N TRP A 256 -8.87 16.00 -5.47
CA TRP A 256 -8.99 14.61 -5.92
C TRP A 256 -7.67 13.88 -5.69
N LEU A 257 -7.73 12.69 -5.10
CA LEU A 257 -6.56 11.85 -4.85
C LEU A 257 -6.60 10.62 -5.75
N HIS A 258 -5.57 10.43 -6.55
CA HIS A 258 -5.37 9.20 -7.31
C HIS A 258 -4.28 8.36 -6.64
N PHE A 259 -4.67 7.26 -6.03
CA PHE A 259 -3.76 6.34 -5.34
C PHE A 259 -3.21 5.30 -6.30
N HIS A 260 -1.92 5.01 -6.23
CA HIS A 260 -1.34 3.89 -6.96
C HIS A 260 -0.23 3.18 -6.18
N CYS A 261 -0.02 1.92 -6.53
CA CYS A 261 1.18 1.15 -6.22
C CYS A 261 1.60 0.41 -7.48
N GLN A 262 2.44 -0.61 -7.39
CA GLN A 262 2.85 -1.37 -8.60
C GLN A 262 1.66 -2.05 -9.30
N ALA A 263 0.82 -2.77 -8.57
CA ALA A 263 -0.32 -3.50 -9.14
C ALA A 263 -1.66 -2.74 -9.06
N GLY A 264 -1.76 -1.70 -8.23
CA GLY A 264 -3.03 -1.00 -7.97
C GLY A 264 -3.99 -1.73 -7.03
N ALA A 265 -3.59 -2.86 -6.48
CA ALA A 265 -4.46 -3.74 -5.70
C ALA A 265 -4.26 -3.57 -4.17
N GLY A 266 -3.18 -4.10 -3.59
CA GLY A 266 -3.01 -4.16 -2.13
C GLY A 266 -2.79 -2.81 -1.45
N ARG A 267 -1.60 -2.20 -1.60
CA ARG A 267 -1.23 -0.92 -0.96
C ARG A 267 -2.15 0.23 -1.40
N THR A 268 -2.56 0.26 -2.66
CA THR A 268 -3.54 1.23 -3.18
C THR A 268 -4.85 1.15 -2.41
N THR A 269 -5.44 -0.05 -2.28
CA THR A 269 -6.69 -0.23 -1.53
C THR A 269 -6.52 0.12 -0.05
N GLN A 270 -5.35 -0.20 0.53
CA GLN A 270 -5.06 0.12 1.93
C GLN A 270 -5.13 1.62 2.21
N TYR A 271 -4.52 2.45 1.37
CA TYR A 271 -4.56 3.90 1.54
C TYR A 271 -5.92 4.51 1.14
N MET A 272 -6.63 3.92 0.18
CA MET A 272 -8.03 4.30 -0.08
C MET A 272 -8.93 4.00 1.13
N ILE A 273 -8.74 2.86 1.82
CA ILE A 273 -9.41 2.54 3.10
C ILE A 273 -9.03 3.57 4.18
N PHE A 274 -7.75 3.92 4.31
CA PHE A 274 -7.31 4.90 5.31
C PHE A 274 -7.92 6.27 5.07
N TYR A 275 -7.97 6.72 3.83
CA TYR A 275 -8.62 7.98 3.48
C TYR A 275 -10.13 7.93 3.74
N ASP A 276 -10.77 6.84 3.35
CA ASP A 276 -12.21 6.63 3.55
C ASP A 276 -12.58 6.70 5.05
N MET A 277 -11.86 5.99 5.92
CA MET A 277 -12.11 6.03 7.37
C MET A 277 -11.86 7.40 8.02
N MET A 278 -10.95 8.22 7.45
CA MET A 278 -10.71 9.59 7.91
C MET A 278 -11.79 10.58 7.45
N ARG A 279 -12.46 10.30 6.33
CA ARG A 279 -13.51 11.17 5.76
C ARG A 279 -14.92 10.77 6.19
N ASN A 280 -15.15 9.50 6.48
CA ASN A 280 -16.44 8.91 6.78
C ASN A 280 -16.44 8.25 8.16
N LEU A 281 -16.26 9.04 9.20
CA LEU A 281 -16.10 8.57 10.59
C LEU A 281 -17.32 7.79 11.14
N SER A 282 -18.52 8.03 10.61
CA SER A 282 -19.74 7.32 10.99
C SER A 282 -19.85 5.92 10.37
N VAL A 283 -19.03 5.62 9.35
CA VAL A 283 -19.14 4.39 8.59
C VAL A 283 -18.30 3.29 9.24
N PRO A 284 -18.89 2.13 9.57
CA PRO A 284 -18.16 1.00 10.14
C PRO A 284 -17.02 0.51 9.24
N LEU A 285 -15.93 0.04 9.85
CA LEU A 285 -14.78 -0.48 9.11
C LEU A 285 -15.15 -1.63 8.16
N LYS A 286 -16.10 -2.50 8.55
CA LYS A 286 -16.60 -3.58 7.68
C LYS A 286 -17.13 -3.01 6.36
N ASP A 287 -17.97 -1.98 6.42
CA ASP A 287 -18.50 -1.32 5.24
C ASP A 287 -17.41 -0.71 4.37
N ILE A 288 -16.45 -0.02 4.99
CA ILE A 288 -15.32 0.58 4.28
C ILE A 288 -14.50 -0.50 3.56
N ALA A 289 -14.15 -1.60 4.23
CA ALA A 289 -13.36 -2.67 3.64
C ALA A 289 -14.08 -3.36 2.47
N TYR A 290 -15.38 -3.65 2.63
CA TYR A 290 -16.20 -4.28 1.59
C TYR A 290 -16.35 -3.36 0.37
N ARG A 291 -16.76 -2.10 0.57
CA ARG A 291 -16.98 -1.18 -0.56
C ARG A 291 -15.71 -0.86 -1.33
N GLN A 292 -14.55 -0.76 -0.66
CA GLN A 292 -13.27 -0.54 -1.34
C GLN A 292 -12.79 -1.79 -2.12
N CYS A 293 -13.10 -2.99 -1.63
CA CYS A 293 -12.89 -4.22 -2.39
C CYS A 293 -13.83 -4.28 -3.61
N LEU A 294 -15.13 -4.05 -3.43
CA LEU A 294 -16.13 -4.08 -4.49
C LEU A 294 -15.94 -3.00 -5.57
N LEU A 295 -15.21 -1.92 -5.28
CA LEU A 295 -14.74 -0.96 -6.29
C LEU A 295 -13.64 -1.54 -7.20
N GLY A 296 -13.09 -2.71 -6.89
CA GLY A 296 -12.00 -3.36 -7.64
C GLY A 296 -10.69 -3.46 -6.86
N GLY A 297 -10.72 -3.26 -5.55
CA GLY A 297 -9.57 -3.43 -4.66
C GLY A 297 -9.43 -4.84 -4.08
N ASN A 298 -8.45 -5.03 -3.18
CA ASN A 298 -8.30 -6.25 -2.40
C ASN A 298 -9.11 -6.18 -1.10
N TYR A 299 -9.56 -7.34 -0.61
CA TYR A 299 -10.14 -7.45 0.73
C TYR A 299 -9.03 -7.53 1.79
N LEU A 300 -8.77 -6.43 2.49
CA LEU A 300 -7.60 -6.30 3.36
C LEU A 300 -7.83 -6.73 4.82
N LEU A 301 -9.04 -7.16 5.20
CA LEU A 301 -9.32 -7.76 6.50
C LEU A 301 -9.22 -9.29 6.48
N TYR A 302 -8.80 -9.89 5.37
CA TYR A 302 -8.48 -11.31 5.27
C TYR A 302 -7.18 -11.61 6.02
N ASP A 303 -7.22 -12.62 6.88
CA ASP A 303 -6.13 -12.98 7.80
C ASP A 303 -5.09 -13.97 7.27
N GLY A 304 -5.19 -14.35 5.99
CA GLY A 304 -4.26 -15.30 5.37
C GLY A 304 -4.52 -16.76 5.71
N SER A 305 -5.67 -17.11 6.27
CA SER A 305 -5.98 -18.45 6.80
C SER A 305 -6.37 -19.49 5.74
N ALA A 306 -6.50 -19.12 4.46
CA ALA A 306 -6.91 -20.07 3.41
C ALA A 306 -5.89 -21.22 3.27
N PRO A 307 -6.36 -22.48 3.11
CA PRO A 307 -5.50 -23.63 2.93
C PRO A 307 -4.58 -23.49 1.71
N GLY A 308 -3.28 -23.69 1.89
CA GLY A 308 -2.29 -23.62 0.81
C GLY A 308 -1.79 -22.21 0.47
N GLU A 309 -2.15 -21.21 1.26
CA GLU A 309 -1.60 -19.86 1.11
C GLU A 309 -0.08 -19.87 1.37
N ASP A 310 0.65 -19.05 0.61
CA ASP A 310 2.08 -18.84 0.83
C ASP A 310 2.32 -18.28 2.23
N PRO A 311 3.23 -18.87 3.05
CA PRO A 311 3.39 -18.45 4.45
C PRO A 311 3.75 -16.97 4.64
N VAL A 312 4.55 -16.41 3.72
CA VAL A 312 4.93 -14.98 3.79
C VAL A 312 3.73 -14.11 3.45
N LYS A 313 2.96 -14.51 2.42
CA LYS A 313 1.73 -13.79 2.06
C LYS A 313 0.71 -13.88 3.18
N ALA A 314 0.51 -15.05 3.77
CA ALA A 314 -0.41 -15.28 4.89
C ALA A 314 -0.06 -14.36 6.08
N GLU A 315 1.21 -14.26 6.45
CA GLU A 315 1.66 -13.39 7.55
C GLU A 315 1.42 -11.91 7.28
N LEU A 316 1.70 -11.43 6.05
CA LEU A 316 1.44 -10.06 5.65
C LEU A 316 -0.08 -9.74 5.54
N CYS A 317 -0.92 -10.73 5.24
CA CYS A 317 -2.37 -10.59 5.32
C CYS A 317 -2.82 -10.48 6.78
N ALA A 318 -2.35 -11.37 7.65
CA ALA A 318 -2.66 -11.35 9.08
C ALA A 318 -2.21 -10.05 9.76
N GLU A 319 -1.06 -9.50 9.37
CA GLU A 319 -0.60 -8.18 9.81
C GLU A 319 -1.64 -7.10 9.49
N LYS A 320 -2.09 -7.01 8.25
CA LYS A 320 -3.08 -6.01 7.80
C LYS A 320 -4.43 -6.22 8.49
N ALA A 321 -4.90 -7.46 8.57
CA ALA A 321 -6.16 -7.80 9.22
C ALA A 321 -6.18 -7.40 10.72
N GLN A 322 -5.03 -7.40 11.39
CA GLN A 322 -4.91 -6.93 12.79
C GLN A 322 -4.69 -5.41 12.88
N MET A 323 -3.84 -4.83 12.02
CA MET A 323 -3.40 -3.45 12.16
C MET A 323 -4.38 -2.43 11.56
N ILE A 324 -5.13 -2.78 10.51
CA ILE A 324 -6.14 -1.88 9.93
C ILE A 324 -7.27 -1.56 10.93
N PRO A 325 -7.86 -2.54 11.65
CA PRO A 325 -8.82 -2.23 12.73
C PRO A 325 -8.23 -1.36 13.84
N LEU A 326 -6.98 -1.59 14.20
CA LEU A 326 -6.30 -0.78 15.21
C LEU A 326 -6.10 0.66 14.74
N PHE A 327 -5.73 0.86 13.48
CA PHE A 327 -5.61 2.19 12.89
C PHE A 327 -6.98 2.89 12.75
N TYR A 328 -8.04 2.15 12.43
CA TYR A 328 -9.40 2.67 12.45
C TYR A 328 -9.79 3.16 13.86
N GLN A 329 -9.49 2.41 14.91
CA GLN A 329 -9.71 2.85 16.29
C GLN A 329 -8.93 4.12 16.61
N TYR A 330 -7.65 4.20 16.20
CA TYR A 330 -6.85 5.42 16.35
C TYR A 330 -7.51 6.63 15.69
N ILE A 331 -8.01 6.48 14.46
CA ILE A 331 -8.69 7.55 13.73
C ILE A 331 -9.93 8.01 14.51
N GLN A 332 -10.78 7.08 14.98
CA GLN A 332 -11.99 7.41 15.75
C GLN A 332 -11.68 8.17 17.03
N GLU A 333 -10.67 7.75 17.79
CA GLU A 333 -10.33 8.35 19.07
C GLU A 333 -9.61 9.71 18.93
N ASN A 334 -8.85 9.91 17.86
CA ASN A 334 -7.98 11.09 17.74
C ASN A 334 -8.52 12.17 16.78
N PHE A 335 -9.50 11.88 15.94
CA PHE A 335 -10.14 12.87 15.09
C PHE A 335 -10.68 14.08 15.89
N PRO A 336 -11.40 13.92 17.03
CA PRO A 336 -11.94 15.04 17.77
C PRO A 336 -10.89 16.02 18.31
N THR A 337 -9.65 15.56 18.46
CA THR A 337 -8.51 16.38 18.93
C THR A 337 -7.67 16.95 17.78
N GLY A 338 -8.00 16.63 16.51
CA GLY A 338 -7.19 16.95 15.34
C GLY A 338 -5.89 16.16 15.30
N TYR A 339 -5.91 14.90 15.74
CA TYR A 339 -4.75 13.97 15.75
C TYR A 339 -3.53 14.51 16.51
N LYS A 340 -3.77 15.18 17.65
CA LYS A 340 -2.68 15.71 18.51
C LYS A 340 -1.78 14.61 19.05
N THR A 341 -2.34 13.44 19.38
CA THR A 341 -1.57 12.26 19.73
C THR A 341 -1.19 11.53 18.45
N LYS A 342 0.09 11.36 18.19
CA LYS A 342 0.61 10.64 17.03
C LYS A 342 0.31 9.14 17.13
N TRP A 343 0.21 8.48 15.98
CA TRP A 343 -0.02 7.03 15.91
C TRP A 343 1.01 6.24 16.73
N SER A 344 2.30 6.52 16.54
CA SER A 344 3.40 5.88 17.27
C SER A 344 3.31 6.03 18.78
N GLN A 345 2.77 7.16 19.25
CA GLN A 345 2.54 7.41 20.66
C GLN A 345 1.29 6.67 21.16
N TRP A 346 0.19 6.74 20.39
CA TRP A 346 -1.08 6.15 20.76
C TRP A 346 -1.00 4.62 20.83
N LYS A 347 -0.35 3.96 19.87
CA LYS A 347 -0.24 2.49 19.85
C LYS A 347 0.53 1.89 21.02
N ARG A 348 1.38 2.68 21.73
CA ARG A 348 2.14 2.21 22.89
C ARG A 348 1.27 1.69 24.05
N GLN A 349 0.01 2.12 24.13
CA GLN A 349 -0.91 1.59 25.15
C GLN A 349 -1.19 0.08 25.00
N PHE A 350 -0.95 -0.46 23.80
CA PHE A 350 -1.13 -1.87 23.46
C PHE A 350 0.18 -2.67 23.47
N SER A 351 1.31 -2.01 23.66
CA SER A 351 2.59 -2.72 23.86
C SER A 351 2.58 -3.39 25.24
N ASP A 352 3.02 -4.63 25.31
CA ASP A 352 3.17 -5.32 26.58
C ASP A 352 4.15 -4.54 27.45
N LYS A 353 3.73 -4.24 28.72
CA LYS A 353 4.59 -3.69 29.76
C LYS A 353 5.31 -4.82 30.46
#